data_ca2e83211dbcae32b04eb2bf8cda51c2
#
_entry.id   ca2e83211dbcae32b04eb2bf8cda51c2
#
_cell.length_a   1.000
_cell.length_b   1.000
_cell.length_c   1.000
_cell.angle_alpha   90.00
_cell.angle_beta   90.00
_cell.angle_gamma   90.00
#
_symmetry.space_group_name_H-M   'P 1'
#
loop_
_entity.id
_entity.type
_entity.pdbx_description
1 polymer ?
#
loop_
_entity_poly.entity_id
_entity_poly.type
_entity_poly.pdbx_seq_one_letter_code
_entity_poly.pdbx_strand_id
1 'polypeptide(L)'
;MRAVIIHVLCEGQTEQGFVEEVLKPYLIEQGVSSVKSVLVTTNKKKNARGGLVAYQHAFDDLSILMKSNSDGEYEKHVFTTMFDLYALPNDFPGYSEANSIGDRYERVLSFEKAFSKAVASERFIPYIQLHEYEALVFSGLVYLLQMYKGCEKSIEKLKLDLTKVDNPELINDNPATAPSKRIIKAIEGEKKKRYNYDKPKSWKVCSSKSRYGNASFPMSTFQRMGREADVHM
;
A
#
# COMPACT_ATOMS: atom_id res chain seq x y z
N MET A 1 19.27 15.40 17.13
CA MET A 1 18.32 14.91 16.10
C MET A 1 17.65 13.68 16.68
N ARG A 2 16.30 13.61 16.69
CA ARG A 2 15.57 12.44 17.18
C ARG A 2 15.53 11.34 16.13
N ALA A 3 15.66 10.09 16.54
CA ALA A 3 15.45 8.94 15.67
C ALA A 3 13.96 8.84 15.32
N VAL A 4 13.62 8.89 14.04
CA VAL A 4 12.22 8.76 13.58
C VAL A 4 11.90 7.29 13.36
N ILE A 5 10.85 6.80 14.03
CA ILE A 5 10.35 5.43 13.92
C ILE A 5 8.94 5.48 13.36
N ILE A 6 8.71 4.87 12.19
CA ILE A 6 7.40 4.80 11.55
C ILE A 6 6.78 3.44 11.83
N HIS A 7 5.54 3.45 12.33
CA HIS A 7 4.72 2.25 12.52
C HIS A 7 3.65 2.21 11.44
N VAL A 8 3.61 1.13 10.66
CA VAL A 8 2.66 0.93 9.57
C VAL A 8 1.68 -0.17 9.93
N LEU A 9 0.41 0.18 10.11
CA LEU A 9 -0.66 -0.80 10.27
C LEU A 9 -1.12 -1.26 8.89
N CYS A 10 -0.89 -2.53 8.57
CA CYS A 10 -1.18 -3.13 7.27
C CYS A 10 -2.49 -3.91 7.31
N GLU A 11 -3.27 -3.83 6.23
CA GLU A 11 -4.50 -4.60 6.10
C GLU A 11 -4.23 -6.10 6.06
N GLY A 12 -3.24 -6.54 5.26
CA GLY A 12 -2.93 -7.95 5.06
C GLY A 12 -1.43 -8.22 4.93
N GLN A 13 -1.11 -9.52 4.81
CA GLN A 13 0.29 -9.98 4.66
C GLN A 13 0.96 -9.42 3.42
N THR A 14 0.19 -9.08 2.42
CA THR A 14 0.66 -8.58 1.15
C THR A 14 1.17 -7.15 1.28
N GLU A 15 0.39 -6.29 1.93
CA GLU A 15 0.73 -4.90 2.25
C GLU A 15 1.91 -4.88 3.23
N GLN A 16 1.93 -5.80 4.21
CA GLN A 16 3.06 -5.96 5.12
C GLN A 16 4.35 -6.31 4.34
N GLY A 17 4.26 -7.24 3.40
CA GLY A 17 5.39 -7.60 2.52
C GLY A 17 5.91 -6.39 1.73
N PHE A 18 5.01 -5.56 1.20
CA PHE A 18 5.36 -4.30 0.55
C PHE A 18 6.11 -3.36 1.50
N VAL A 19 5.58 -3.16 2.68
CA VAL A 19 6.21 -2.28 3.69
C VAL A 19 7.63 -2.75 4.00
N GLU A 20 7.83 -4.03 4.28
CA GLU A 20 9.14 -4.57 4.67
C GLU A 20 10.17 -4.55 3.52
N GLU A 21 9.74 -4.92 2.31
CA GLU A 21 10.66 -5.16 1.19
C GLU A 21 10.95 -3.88 0.40
N VAL A 22 10.09 -2.84 0.49
CA VAL A 22 10.21 -1.65 -0.37
C VAL A 22 10.09 -0.35 0.39
N LEU A 23 8.98 -0.15 1.10
CA LEU A 23 8.76 1.12 1.77
C LEU A 23 9.81 1.36 2.84
N LYS A 24 10.13 0.35 3.64
CA LYS A 24 11.15 0.43 4.69
C LYS A 24 12.55 0.78 4.18
N PRO A 25 13.13 0.06 3.18
CA PRO A 25 14.41 0.46 2.62
C PRO A 25 14.40 1.88 2.06
N TYR A 26 13.34 2.25 1.35
CA TYR A 26 13.18 3.58 0.80
C TYR A 26 13.18 4.66 1.89
N LEU A 27 12.35 4.50 2.92
CA LEU A 27 12.26 5.49 4.00
C LEU A 27 13.56 5.59 4.81
N ILE A 28 14.27 4.48 5.00
CA ILE A 28 15.61 4.49 5.63
C ILE A 28 16.60 5.30 4.78
N GLU A 29 16.58 5.17 3.46
CA GLU A 29 17.40 6.00 2.56
C GLU A 29 17.02 7.50 2.64
N GLN A 30 15.78 7.82 3.02
CA GLN A 30 15.31 9.20 3.25
C GLN A 30 15.57 9.71 4.69
N GLY A 31 16.30 8.95 5.52
CA GLY A 31 16.70 9.38 6.86
C GLY A 31 15.80 8.86 8.01
N VAL A 32 14.76 8.07 7.70
CA VAL A 32 13.96 7.41 8.75
C VAL A 32 14.81 6.34 9.44
N SER A 33 14.82 6.34 10.77
CA SER A 33 15.68 5.43 11.55
C SER A 33 15.16 4.00 11.57
N SER A 34 13.84 3.80 11.58
CA SER A 34 13.22 2.47 11.56
C SER A 34 11.79 2.51 11.03
N VAL A 35 11.38 1.43 10.37
CA VAL A 35 9.99 1.19 9.95
C VAL A 35 9.55 -0.17 10.50
N LYS A 36 8.41 -0.20 11.17
CA LYS A 36 7.82 -1.40 11.79
C LYS A 36 6.43 -1.62 11.21
N SER A 37 6.18 -2.79 10.63
CA SER A 37 4.88 -3.18 10.10
C SER A 37 4.12 -4.08 11.06
N VAL A 38 2.80 -3.86 11.17
CA VAL A 38 1.90 -4.64 12.02
C VAL A 38 0.64 -4.97 11.22
N LEU A 39 0.13 -6.19 11.35
CA LEU A 39 -1.14 -6.58 10.72
C LEU A 39 -2.33 -6.22 11.60
N VAL A 40 -3.40 -5.73 10.98
CA VAL A 40 -4.70 -5.54 11.66
C VAL A 40 -5.16 -6.85 12.29
N THR A 41 -5.65 -6.77 13.51
CA THR A 41 -6.21 -7.88 14.24
C THR A 41 -7.68 -8.08 13.87
N THR A 42 -7.98 -9.13 13.11
CA THR A 42 -9.35 -9.39 12.61
C THR A 42 -10.21 -10.11 13.65
N ASN A 43 -9.61 -10.96 14.46
CA ASN A 43 -10.34 -11.68 15.52
C ASN A 43 -9.44 -11.92 16.73
N LYS A 44 -9.65 -11.14 17.79
CA LYS A 44 -8.88 -11.22 19.04
C LYS A 44 -8.95 -12.60 19.70
N LYS A 45 -10.12 -13.27 19.66
CA LYS A 45 -10.30 -14.60 20.29
C LYS A 45 -9.57 -15.71 19.57
N LYS A 46 -9.47 -15.63 18.22
CA LYS A 46 -8.77 -16.61 17.38
C LYS A 46 -7.34 -16.22 17.03
N ASN A 47 -6.85 -15.08 17.53
CA ASN A 47 -5.57 -14.47 17.14
C ASN A 47 -5.40 -14.37 15.61
N ALA A 48 -6.52 -14.17 14.89
CA ALA A 48 -6.52 -14.02 13.44
C ALA A 48 -6.14 -12.59 13.07
N ARG A 49 -5.27 -12.45 12.07
CA ARG A 49 -4.77 -11.17 11.57
C ARG A 49 -4.92 -11.11 10.05
N GLY A 50 -5.09 -9.88 9.56
CA GLY A 50 -5.26 -9.59 8.13
C GLY A 50 -6.71 -9.51 7.69
N GLY A 51 -6.99 -8.53 6.82
CA GLY A 51 -8.31 -8.12 6.37
C GLY A 51 -8.99 -7.13 7.31
N LEU A 52 -9.39 -5.98 6.76
CA LEU A 52 -10.10 -4.93 7.50
C LEU A 52 -11.61 -5.17 7.45
N VAL A 53 -12.14 -5.92 8.43
CA VAL A 53 -13.56 -6.30 8.47
C VAL A 53 -14.44 -5.19 9.07
N ALA A 54 -13.91 -4.40 10.00
CA ALA A 54 -14.59 -3.28 10.64
C ALA A 54 -13.56 -2.21 11.03
N TYR A 55 -13.96 -0.93 10.96
CA TYR A 55 -13.12 0.20 11.37
C TYR A 55 -12.61 0.08 12.80
N GLN A 56 -13.46 -0.41 13.71
CA GLN A 56 -13.11 -0.56 15.12
C GLN A 56 -11.84 -1.40 15.35
N HIS A 57 -11.58 -2.40 14.50
CA HIS A 57 -10.37 -3.21 14.61
C HIS A 57 -9.10 -2.38 14.34
N ALA A 58 -9.12 -1.57 13.27
CA ALA A 58 -8.01 -0.67 12.96
C ALA A 58 -7.80 0.38 14.05
N PHE A 59 -8.89 0.97 14.57
CA PHE A 59 -8.83 1.97 15.61
C PHE A 59 -8.27 1.41 16.93
N ASP A 60 -8.69 0.21 17.32
CA ASP A 60 -8.18 -0.47 18.51
C ASP A 60 -6.66 -0.74 18.39
N ASP A 61 -6.24 -1.30 17.25
CA ASP A 61 -4.82 -1.62 17.02
C ASP A 61 -3.95 -0.36 16.95
N LEU A 62 -4.40 0.71 16.27
CA LEU A 62 -3.72 2.00 16.26
C LEU A 62 -3.62 2.59 17.69
N SER A 63 -4.71 2.51 18.45
CA SER A 63 -4.72 3.01 19.84
C SER A 63 -3.74 2.27 20.72
N ILE A 64 -3.62 0.95 20.58
CA ILE A 64 -2.65 0.13 21.29
C ILE A 64 -1.23 0.49 20.86
N LEU A 65 -0.97 0.59 19.56
CA LEU A 65 0.34 0.95 19.02
C LEU A 65 0.80 2.33 19.52
N MET A 66 -0.09 3.33 19.48
CA MET A 66 0.22 4.69 19.94
C MET A 66 0.48 4.78 21.44
N LYS A 67 -0.27 4.01 22.25
CA LYS A 67 -0.07 3.93 23.72
C LYS A 67 1.23 3.22 24.08
N SER A 68 1.60 2.19 23.33
CA SER A 68 2.80 1.37 23.59
C SER A 68 4.09 2.01 23.06
N ASN A 69 3.99 3.06 22.25
CA ASN A 69 5.12 3.73 21.63
C ASN A 69 4.94 5.25 21.77
N SER A 70 5.42 5.78 22.87
CA SER A 70 5.40 7.22 23.16
C SER A 70 6.69 7.88 22.69
N ASP A 71 6.61 9.13 22.28
CA ASP A 71 7.77 9.93 21.95
C ASP A 71 8.65 10.09 23.20
N GLY A 72 9.96 10.02 22.98
CA GLY A 72 10.98 10.20 24.00
C GLY A 72 11.91 11.36 23.67
N GLU A 73 12.94 11.51 24.47
CA GLU A 73 13.97 12.54 24.25
C GLU A 73 14.73 12.31 22.94
N TYR A 74 14.98 11.02 22.60
CA TYR A 74 15.80 10.62 21.43
C TYR A 74 15.00 9.95 20.33
N GLU A 75 13.71 9.69 20.52
CA GLU A 75 12.86 8.98 19.56
C GLU A 75 11.54 9.73 19.33
N LYS A 76 11.12 9.75 18.08
CA LYS A 76 9.81 10.22 17.64
C LYS A 76 9.08 9.10 16.92
N HIS A 77 7.84 8.83 17.31
CA HIS A 77 7.01 7.78 16.74
C HIS A 77 5.93 8.36 15.86
N VAL A 78 5.89 7.94 14.60
CA VAL A 78 4.86 8.29 13.61
C VAL A 78 4.09 7.04 13.25
N PHE A 79 2.78 7.17 13.11
CA PHE A 79 1.88 6.06 12.80
C PHE A 79 1.19 6.30 11.47
N THR A 80 1.09 5.27 10.67
CA THR A 80 0.40 5.29 9.38
C THR A 80 -0.30 3.97 9.11
N THR A 81 -1.09 3.94 8.06
CA THR A 81 -1.78 2.73 7.61
C THR A 81 -1.38 2.38 6.19
N MET A 82 -1.66 1.15 5.78
CA MET A 82 -1.64 0.72 4.40
C MET A 82 -2.87 -0.15 4.16
N PHE A 83 -3.97 0.51 3.77
CA PHE A 83 -5.27 -0.07 3.51
C PHE A 83 -5.67 0.16 2.06
N ASP A 84 -6.33 -0.80 1.44
CA ASP A 84 -6.85 -0.65 0.09
C ASP A 84 -8.20 0.08 0.11
N LEU A 85 -8.38 1.09 -0.74
CA LEU A 85 -9.61 1.91 -0.82
C LEU A 85 -10.87 1.07 -0.97
N TYR A 86 -10.85 0.06 -1.84
CA TYR A 86 -12.05 -0.75 -2.11
C TYR A 86 -12.32 -1.83 -1.04
N ALA A 87 -11.38 -2.06 -0.14
CA ALA A 87 -11.53 -2.99 0.97
C ALA A 87 -11.97 -2.30 2.27
N LEU A 88 -12.15 -0.97 2.25
CA LEU A 88 -12.63 -0.25 3.41
C LEU A 88 -14.05 -0.69 3.80
N PRO A 89 -14.29 -1.01 5.08
CA PRO A 89 -15.61 -1.41 5.55
C PRO A 89 -16.60 -0.22 5.58
N ASN A 90 -17.89 -0.51 5.54
CA ASN A 90 -18.93 0.52 5.45
C ASN A 90 -19.03 1.42 6.70
N ASP A 91 -18.46 0.98 7.82
CA ASP A 91 -18.36 1.74 9.08
C ASP A 91 -17.10 2.61 9.15
N PHE A 92 -16.33 2.69 8.06
CA PHE A 92 -15.13 3.52 8.01
C PHE A 92 -15.49 5.02 8.10
N PRO A 93 -14.69 5.85 8.79
CA PRO A 93 -14.97 7.29 8.92
C PRO A 93 -15.14 7.98 7.57
N GLY A 94 -16.23 8.73 7.42
CA GLY A 94 -16.53 9.45 6.18
C GLY A 94 -17.00 8.58 5.01
N TYR A 95 -17.41 7.33 5.25
CA TYR A 95 -17.74 6.36 4.18
C TYR A 95 -18.81 6.88 3.20
N SER A 96 -19.91 7.44 3.72
CA SER A 96 -21.02 7.93 2.88
C SER A 96 -20.60 9.13 2.03
N GLU A 97 -19.91 10.09 2.65
CA GLU A 97 -19.47 11.32 1.99
C GLU A 97 -18.41 11.02 0.92
N ALA A 98 -17.41 10.24 1.28
CA ALA A 98 -16.32 9.92 0.36
C ALA A 98 -16.81 9.10 -0.85
N ASN A 99 -17.71 8.14 -0.66
CA ASN A 99 -18.25 7.34 -1.76
C ASN A 99 -19.13 8.13 -2.74
N SER A 100 -19.62 9.31 -2.37
CA SER A 100 -20.33 10.21 -3.29
C SER A 100 -19.39 10.97 -4.25
N ILE A 101 -18.07 10.98 -3.97
CA ILE A 101 -17.06 11.67 -4.76
C ILE A 101 -16.69 10.82 -5.98
N GLY A 102 -16.86 11.39 -7.19
CA GLY A 102 -16.55 10.71 -8.45
C GLY A 102 -15.06 10.57 -8.70
N ASP A 103 -14.27 11.63 -8.40
CA ASP A 103 -12.83 11.58 -8.53
C ASP A 103 -12.20 10.68 -7.45
N ARG A 104 -11.32 9.78 -7.86
CA ARG A 104 -10.76 8.75 -6.98
C ARG A 104 -9.71 9.28 -6.03
N TYR A 105 -8.90 10.23 -6.48
CA TYR A 105 -7.90 10.87 -5.62
C TYR A 105 -8.56 11.73 -4.55
N GLU A 106 -9.56 12.51 -4.93
CA GLU A 106 -10.33 13.29 -3.97
C GLU A 106 -11.09 12.39 -2.98
N ARG A 107 -11.58 11.24 -3.45
CA ARG A 107 -12.20 10.24 -2.59
C ARG A 107 -11.23 9.73 -1.53
N VAL A 108 -10.01 9.33 -1.92
CA VAL A 108 -8.97 8.89 -0.98
C VAL A 108 -8.64 10.00 0.02
N LEU A 109 -8.42 11.22 -0.46
CA LEU A 109 -8.14 12.37 0.42
C LEU A 109 -9.27 12.64 1.41
N SER A 110 -10.52 12.46 0.98
CA SER A 110 -11.70 12.60 1.86
C SER A 110 -11.70 11.54 2.97
N PHE A 111 -11.42 10.27 2.63
CA PHE A 111 -11.28 9.20 3.61
C PHE A 111 -10.12 9.44 4.57
N GLU A 112 -8.94 9.80 4.05
CA GLU A 112 -7.76 10.08 4.88
C GLU A 112 -8.03 11.23 5.85
N LYS A 113 -8.68 12.30 5.40
CA LYS A 113 -9.09 13.42 6.26
C LYS A 113 -10.07 13.02 7.36
N ALA A 114 -11.08 12.23 7.02
CA ALA A 114 -12.06 11.73 7.99
C ALA A 114 -11.40 10.78 9.00
N PHE A 115 -10.50 9.93 8.54
CA PHE A 115 -9.75 8.98 9.36
C PHE A 115 -8.78 9.70 10.32
N SER A 116 -8.03 10.68 9.83
CA SER A 116 -7.17 11.52 10.66
C SER A 116 -7.96 12.21 11.78
N LYS A 117 -9.13 12.78 11.44
CA LYS A 117 -10.03 13.41 12.41
C LYS A 117 -10.56 12.42 13.45
N ALA A 118 -10.90 11.20 13.04
CA ALA A 118 -11.42 10.17 13.95
C ALA A 118 -10.35 9.65 14.92
N VAL A 119 -9.11 9.51 14.48
CA VAL A 119 -7.98 9.11 15.33
C VAL A 119 -7.50 10.25 16.23
N ALA A 120 -7.63 11.49 15.77
CA ALA A 120 -7.31 12.72 16.51
C ALA A 120 -5.93 12.74 17.15
N SER A 121 -4.90 12.36 16.40
CA SER A 121 -3.51 12.36 16.84
C SER A 121 -2.59 13.01 15.81
N GLU A 122 -1.77 13.97 16.22
CA GLU A 122 -0.75 14.61 15.35
C GLU A 122 0.35 13.63 14.91
N ARG A 123 0.51 12.53 15.62
CA ARG A 123 1.46 11.47 15.27
C ARG A 123 0.91 10.49 14.23
N PHE A 124 -0.35 10.67 13.78
CA PHE A 124 -1.00 9.79 12.83
C PHE A 124 -1.16 10.45 11.46
N ILE A 125 -0.58 9.83 10.45
CA ILE A 125 -0.67 10.22 9.06
C ILE A 125 -1.34 9.07 8.31
N PRO A 126 -2.67 9.12 8.05
CA PRO A 126 -3.36 8.03 7.36
C PRO A 126 -2.85 7.89 5.93
N TYR A 127 -2.75 6.66 5.47
CA TYR A 127 -2.53 6.34 4.07
C TYR A 127 -3.50 5.26 3.61
N ILE A 128 -4.22 5.56 2.55
CA ILE A 128 -5.15 4.64 1.88
C ILE A 128 -4.68 4.49 0.44
N GLN A 129 -4.36 3.26 0.06
CA GLN A 129 -3.94 2.92 -1.29
C GLN A 129 -5.14 2.99 -2.24
N LEU A 130 -5.00 3.77 -3.31
CA LEU A 130 -6.09 4.01 -4.28
C LEU A 130 -6.60 2.73 -4.93
N HIS A 131 -5.69 1.81 -5.23
CA HIS A 131 -5.94 0.48 -5.78
C HIS A 131 -5.06 -0.55 -5.10
N GLU A 132 -5.18 -1.83 -5.56
CA GLU A 132 -4.27 -2.88 -5.11
C GLU A 132 -2.80 -2.43 -5.32
N TYR A 133 -1.93 -2.75 -4.37
CA TYR A 133 -0.49 -2.47 -4.50
C TYR A 133 0.10 -3.12 -5.78
N GLU A 134 -0.57 -4.09 -6.37
CA GLU A 134 -0.21 -4.66 -7.68
C GLU A 134 -0.18 -3.61 -8.80
N ALA A 135 -0.85 -2.49 -8.65
CA ALA A 135 -0.67 -1.36 -9.57
C ALA A 135 0.80 -0.92 -9.64
N LEU A 136 1.53 -1.03 -8.54
CA LEU A 136 2.96 -0.73 -8.48
C LEU A 136 3.81 -1.78 -9.21
N VAL A 137 3.34 -3.04 -9.31
CA VAL A 137 4.01 -4.10 -10.08
C VAL A 137 4.05 -3.76 -11.57
N PHE A 138 3.07 -3.00 -12.06
CA PHE A 138 3.07 -2.55 -13.45
C PHE A 138 4.30 -1.71 -13.82
N SER A 139 4.87 -0.98 -12.88
CA SER A 139 6.11 -0.23 -13.12
C SER A 139 7.32 -1.13 -13.42
N GLY A 140 7.24 -2.40 -13.02
CA GLY A 140 8.31 -3.39 -13.15
C GLY A 140 7.96 -4.60 -14.02
N LEU A 141 6.91 -4.55 -14.86
CA LEU A 141 6.42 -5.70 -15.64
C LEU A 141 7.51 -6.45 -16.43
N VAL A 142 8.50 -5.72 -16.94
CA VAL A 142 9.62 -6.34 -17.69
C VAL A 142 10.40 -7.36 -16.86
N TYR A 143 10.48 -7.15 -15.57
CA TYR A 143 11.21 -8.03 -14.65
C TYR A 143 10.48 -9.33 -14.35
N LEU A 144 9.14 -9.38 -14.56
CA LEU A 144 8.36 -10.60 -14.45
C LEU A 144 8.79 -11.65 -15.46
N LEU A 145 9.33 -11.26 -16.63
CA LEU A 145 9.83 -12.18 -17.64
C LEU A 145 11.01 -13.04 -17.16
N GLN A 146 11.70 -12.62 -16.11
CA GLN A 146 12.76 -13.43 -15.50
C GLN A 146 12.20 -14.64 -14.75
N MET A 147 10.97 -14.50 -14.21
CA MET A 147 10.29 -15.56 -13.49
C MET A 147 9.36 -16.38 -14.39
N TYR A 148 8.76 -15.74 -15.39
CA TYR A 148 7.67 -16.30 -16.20
C TYR A 148 8.04 -16.26 -17.68
N LYS A 149 8.94 -17.16 -18.09
CA LYS A 149 9.42 -17.28 -19.47
C LYS A 149 8.29 -17.68 -20.41
N GLY A 150 8.23 -17.06 -21.59
CA GLY A 150 7.20 -17.33 -22.60
C GLY A 150 5.89 -16.53 -22.39
N CYS A 151 5.89 -15.55 -21.45
CA CYS A 151 4.78 -14.62 -21.23
C CYS A 151 5.01 -13.26 -21.92
N GLU A 152 6.01 -13.16 -22.81
CA GLU A 152 6.45 -11.90 -23.45
C GLU A 152 5.30 -11.16 -24.10
N LYS A 153 4.50 -11.85 -24.94
CA LYS A 153 3.35 -11.26 -25.65
C LYS A 153 2.29 -10.74 -24.69
N SER A 154 2.02 -11.46 -23.61
CA SER A 154 1.01 -11.07 -22.61
C SER A 154 1.48 -9.88 -21.79
N ILE A 155 2.75 -9.86 -21.41
CA ILE A 155 3.38 -8.74 -20.68
C ILE A 155 3.43 -7.50 -21.58
N GLU A 156 3.76 -7.64 -22.87
CA GLU A 156 3.76 -6.50 -23.80
C GLU A 156 2.37 -5.89 -23.96
N LYS A 157 1.33 -6.74 -24.01
CA LYS A 157 -0.06 -6.27 -24.01
C LYS A 157 -0.40 -5.47 -22.76
N LEU A 158 0.04 -5.93 -21.57
CA LEU A 158 -0.15 -5.18 -20.33
C LEU A 158 0.57 -3.83 -20.37
N LYS A 159 1.77 -3.75 -20.94
CA LYS A 159 2.49 -2.48 -21.11
C LYS A 159 1.72 -1.52 -22.02
N LEU A 160 1.18 -2.02 -23.13
CA LEU A 160 0.33 -1.21 -24.03
C LEU A 160 -0.93 -0.68 -23.34
N ASP A 161 -1.51 -1.46 -22.43
CA ASP A 161 -2.64 -0.98 -21.62
C ASP A 161 -2.23 0.16 -20.67
N LEU A 162 -1.00 0.14 -20.15
CA LEU A 162 -0.44 1.22 -19.33
C LEU A 162 -0.24 2.52 -20.10
N THR A 163 0.11 2.47 -21.39
CA THR A 163 0.29 3.70 -22.20
C THR A 163 -1.01 4.49 -22.40
N LYS A 164 -2.16 3.90 -22.08
CA LYS A 164 -3.47 4.54 -22.17
C LYS A 164 -3.87 5.32 -20.92
N VAL A 165 -3.07 5.24 -19.88
CA VAL A 165 -3.32 5.91 -18.59
C VAL A 165 -2.05 6.66 -18.17
N ASP A 166 -2.22 7.86 -17.63
CA ASP A 166 -1.09 8.69 -17.19
C ASP A 166 -0.41 8.12 -15.93
N ASN A 167 -1.13 7.32 -15.17
CA ASN A 167 -0.64 6.70 -13.94
C ASN A 167 -1.13 5.24 -13.87
N PRO A 168 -0.24 4.26 -13.58
CA PRO A 168 -0.60 2.86 -13.37
C PRO A 168 -1.72 2.64 -12.34
N GLU A 169 -1.83 3.52 -11.35
CA GLU A 169 -2.91 3.49 -10.36
C GLU A 169 -4.30 3.76 -10.96
N LEU A 170 -4.38 4.37 -12.15
CA LEU A 170 -5.66 4.64 -12.85
C LEU A 170 -6.13 3.50 -13.75
N ILE A 171 -5.35 2.43 -13.87
CA ILE A 171 -5.64 1.34 -14.81
C ILE A 171 -6.88 0.51 -14.45
N ASN A 172 -7.43 0.69 -13.25
CA ASN A 172 -8.53 -0.12 -12.75
C ASN A 172 -9.86 0.65 -12.67
N ASP A 173 -10.87 0.15 -13.40
CA ASP A 173 -12.24 0.67 -13.34
C ASP A 173 -13.25 -0.33 -12.75
N ASN A 174 -12.83 -1.59 -12.50
CA ASN A 174 -13.74 -2.65 -12.10
C ASN A 174 -12.99 -3.75 -11.31
N PRO A 175 -13.57 -4.32 -10.26
CA PRO A 175 -12.98 -5.44 -9.51
C PRO A 175 -12.57 -6.64 -10.37
N ALA A 176 -13.30 -6.89 -11.48
CA ALA A 176 -12.97 -7.96 -12.42
C ALA A 176 -11.71 -7.67 -13.27
N THR A 177 -11.31 -6.41 -13.38
CA THR A 177 -10.15 -5.94 -14.16
C THR A 177 -9.05 -5.35 -13.27
N ALA A 178 -9.10 -5.63 -11.98
CA ALA A 178 -8.10 -5.20 -11.00
C ALA A 178 -6.68 -5.54 -11.45
N PRO A 179 -5.67 -4.75 -11.05
CA PRO A 179 -4.26 -4.98 -11.40
C PRO A 179 -3.81 -6.42 -11.21
N SER A 180 -4.11 -7.03 -10.06
CA SER A 180 -3.80 -8.43 -9.77
C SER A 180 -4.41 -9.39 -10.79
N LYS A 181 -5.69 -9.18 -11.18
CA LYS A 181 -6.40 -10.03 -12.15
C LYS A 181 -5.78 -9.95 -13.54
N ARG A 182 -5.35 -8.76 -13.97
CA ARG A 182 -4.67 -8.56 -15.25
C ARG A 182 -3.32 -9.28 -15.28
N ILE A 183 -2.52 -9.18 -14.21
CA ILE A 183 -1.24 -9.86 -14.09
C ILE A 183 -1.43 -11.37 -14.08
N ILE A 184 -2.36 -11.88 -13.25
CA ILE A 184 -2.70 -13.31 -13.19
C ILE A 184 -3.07 -13.82 -14.57
N LYS A 185 -3.98 -13.14 -15.27
CA LYS A 185 -4.41 -13.54 -16.63
C LYS A 185 -3.25 -13.55 -17.62
N ALA A 186 -2.33 -12.59 -17.54
CA ALA A 186 -1.17 -12.52 -18.41
C ALA A 186 -0.17 -13.65 -18.18
N ILE A 187 0.02 -14.07 -16.92
CA ILE A 187 1.00 -15.08 -16.52
C ILE A 187 0.43 -16.50 -16.57
N GLU A 188 -0.77 -16.69 -16.02
CA GLU A 188 -1.40 -18.01 -15.96
C GLU A 188 -2.06 -18.41 -17.30
N GLY A 189 -2.50 -17.43 -18.10
CA GLY A 189 -3.20 -17.65 -19.37
C GLY A 189 -4.67 -17.99 -19.19
N GLU A 190 -5.42 -17.93 -20.31
CA GLU A 190 -6.88 -18.16 -20.28
C GLU A 190 -7.27 -19.65 -20.36
N LYS A 191 -6.46 -20.48 -21.03
CA LYS A 191 -6.86 -21.88 -21.38
C LYS A 191 -5.93 -22.97 -20.84
N LYS A 192 -4.68 -22.67 -20.57
CA LYS A 192 -3.72 -23.61 -19.97
C LYS A 192 -2.87 -22.85 -18.97
N LYS A 193 -3.05 -23.19 -17.69
CA LYS A 193 -2.27 -22.64 -16.60
C LYS A 193 -0.81 -23.06 -16.76
N ARG A 194 0.01 -22.15 -17.29
CA ARG A 194 1.44 -22.38 -17.50
C ARG A 194 2.23 -22.15 -16.22
N TYR A 195 1.82 -21.15 -15.44
CA TYR A 195 2.42 -20.78 -14.18
C TYR A 195 1.34 -20.51 -13.13
N ASN A 196 1.69 -20.61 -11.86
CA ASN A 196 0.96 -19.99 -10.78
C ASN A 196 1.59 -18.63 -10.50
N TYR A 197 0.79 -17.58 -10.49
CA TYR A 197 1.29 -16.24 -10.16
C TYR A 197 1.64 -16.17 -8.67
N ASP A 198 2.91 -15.98 -8.39
CA ASP A 198 3.43 -15.81 -7.02
C ASP A 198 3.53 -14.31 -6.72
N LYS A 199 2.52 -13.76 -6.07
CA LYS A 199 2.43 -12.33 -5.75
C LYS A 199 3.67 -11.84 -4.98
N PRO A 200 4.08 -12.43 -3.83
CA PRO A 200 5.22 -11.96 -3.07
C PRO A 200 6.54 -11.95 -3.86
N LYS A 201 6.83 -13.02 -4.60
CA LYS A 201 8.06 -13.09 -5.40
C LYS A 201 8.06 -12.15 -6.59
N SER A 202 6.94 -12.05 -7.30
CA SER A 202 6.80 -11.17 -8.47
C SER A 202 7.04 -9.73 -8.09
N TRP A 203 6.45 -9.30 -7.03
CA TRP A 203 6.59 -7.99 -6.50
C TRP A 203 8.03 -7.71 -6.02
N LYS A 204 8.69 -8.61 -5.31
CA LYS A 204 10.09 -8.50 -4.88
C LYS A 204 11.05 -8.28 -6.06
N VAL A 205 10.83 -9.02 -7.16
CA VAL A 205 11.63 -8.87 -8.38
C VAL A 205 11.38 -7.52 -9.06
N CYS A 206 10.13 -7.08 -9.14
CA CYS A 206 9.79 -5.79 -9.75
C CYS A 206 10.35 -4.61 -8.94
N SER A 207 10.20 -4.63 -7.62
CA SER A 207 10.62 -3.53 -6.75
C SER A 207 12.14 -3.41 -6.62
N SER A 208 12.85 -4.53 -6.46
CA SER A 208 14.31 -4.50 -6.30
C SER A 208 15.04 -3.95 -7.52
N LYS A 209 14.43 -4.06 -8.70
CA LYS A 209 15.02 -3.63 -9.98
C LYS A 209 14.50 -2.29 -10.49
N SER A 210 13.31 -1.88 -10.14
CA SER A 210 12.81 -0.54 -10.45
C SER A 210 13.52 0.58 -9.69
N ARG A 211 14.26 0.25 -8.62
CA ARG A 211 15.14 1.20 -7.92
C ARG A 211 16.21 1.86 -8.81
N TYR A 212 16.58 1.23 -9.90
CA TYR A 212 17.70 1.66 -10.74
C TYR A 212 17.30 2.20 -12.12
N GLY A 213 16.03 2.35 -12.41
CA GLY A 213 15.58 2.88 -13.71
C GLY A 213 14.21 3.51 -13.65
N ASN A 214 14.16 4.83 -13.74
CA ASN A 214 13.07 5.73 -14.21
C ASN A 214 11.59 5.35 -13.99
N ALA A 215 11.26 4.46 -13.09
CA ALA A 215 9.88 4.28 -12.66
C ALA A 215 9.62 5.31 -11.54
N SER A 216 9.04 6.44 -11.91
CA SER A 216 8.45 7.35 -10.94
C SER A 216 7.33 6.60 -10.22
N PHE A 217 7.64 6.00 -9.08
CA PHE A 217 6.60 5.62 -8.13
C PHE A 217 5.76 6.85 -7.86
N PRO A 218 4.44 6.75 -7.73
CA PRO A 218 3.61 7.81 -7.19
C PRO A 218 3.96 7.99 -5.70
N MET A 219 5.12 8.62 -5.50
CA MET A 219 5.79 8.76 -4.20
C MET A 219 5.28 9.96 -3.41
N SER A 220 4.32 10.73 -3.96
CA SER A 220 3.88 11.99 -3.36
C SER A 220 3.41 11.83 -1.92
N THR A 221 2.70 10.75 -1.61
CA THR A 221 2.22 10.50 -0.24
C THR A 221 3.32 9.94 0.67
N PHE A 222 4.16 9.04 0.16
CA PHE A 222 5.30 8.53 0.92
C PHE A 222 6.39 9.58 1.13
N GLN A 223 6.59 10.48 0.14
CA GLN A 223 7.43 11.67 0.28
C GLN A 223 6.83 12.66 1.29
N ARG A 224 5.49 12.74 1.38
CA ARG A 224 4.83 13.53 2.40
C ARG A 224 5.09 12.96 3.79
N MET A 225 5.00 11.64 3.99
CA MET A 225 5.35 10.99 5.25
C MET A 225 6.79 11.27 5.68
N GLY A 226 7.75 11.19 4.77
CA GLY A 226 9.15 11.54 5.03
C GLY A 226 9.29 13.02 5.43
N ARG A 227 8.67 13.93 4.68
CA ARG A 227 8.73 15.38 4.94
C ARG A 227 7.95 15.82 6.18
N GLU A 228 6.78 15.24 6.46
CA GLU A 228 6.02 15.54 7.68
C GLU A 228 6.70 14.94 8.91
N ALA A 229 7.49 13.88 8.74
CA ALA A 229 8.43 13.43 9.78
C ALA A 229 9.56 14.44 10.00
N ASP A 230 10.00 15.17 8.96
CA ASP A 230 11.05 16.20 9.01
C ASP A 230 10.56 17.59 9.46
N VAL A 231 9.33 17.98 9.09
CA VAL A 231 8.79 19.35 9.35
C VAL A 231 8.54 19.65 10.83
N HIS A 232 8.65 18.67 11.70
CA HIS A 232 8.58 18.85 13.15
C HIS A 232 9.93 18.58 13.85
N MET A 233 11.06 18.70 13.12
CA MET A 233 12.42 18.75 13.72
C MET A 233 12.81 20.15 14.20
#